data_a7647711be44ee0db990198ebf204f04
#
_entry.id   a7647711be44ee0db990198ebf204f04
#
_cell.length_a   1.000
_cell.length_b   1.000
_cell.length_c   1.000
_cell.angle_alpha   90.00
_cell.angle_beta   90.00
_cell.angle_gamma   90.00
#
_symmetry.space_group_name_H-M   'P 1'
#
loop_
_entity.id
_entity.type
_entity.pdbx_description
1 polymer ?
#
loop_
_entity_poly.entity_id
_entity_poly.type
_entity_poly.pdbx_seq_one_letter_code
_entity_poly.pdbx_strand_id
1 'polypeptide(L)'
;STWLFENNIKTYKDYKISSKSWLKAGGTIKNFITPESIEDCKKILKFLKQNNIKFYILGNISNIIIRDGEIFTPIINLHNMSNINEKEENDGLNLKVNAGTSMTKFSKFITNKGITGCEGLVGIPGSIGGGIVMNAGSYGSCVSEYLVSVECLNIDGEIKSFRKNELNLDFRKSIFQNNNYLILNADFFIHKKNYVEKNKTLKKMNEIVNIRTNTQEKKLPNLGSIFATKNLYKDLKSKNIIFNISYYLYKVFSFLV
;
A
#
# COMPACT_ATOMS: atom_id res chain seq x y z
N SER A 1 -3.97 -6.02 27.42
CA SER A 1 -4.91 -4.96 26.95
C SER A 1 -5.03 -3.78 27.89
N THR A 2 -4.86 -3.97 29.17
CA THR A 2 -4.83 -2.91 30.20
C THR A 2 -3.69 -1.93 29.93
N TRP A 3 -2.52 -2.45 29.62
CA TRP A 3 -1.33 -1.66 29.30
C TRP A 3 -1.54 -0.67 28.14
N LEU A 4 -2.23 -1.08 27.05
CA LEU A 4 -2.52 -0.19 25.92
C LEU A 4 -3.38 0.99 26.35
N PHE A 5 -4.36 0.76 27.19
CA PHE A 5 -5.24 1.79 27.74
C PHE A 5 -4.48 2.74 28.68
N GLU A 6 -3.69 2.20 29.62
CA GLU A 6 -2.87 2.98 30.56
C GLU A 6 -1.84 3.88 29.87
N ASN A 7 -1.37 3.49 28.68
CA ASN A 7 -0.45 4.27 27.85
C ASN A 7 -1.14 5.15 26.81
N ASN A 8 -2.47 5.30 26.88
CA ASN A 8 -3.29 6.07 25.92
C ASN A 8 -3.10 5.64 24.45
N ILE A 9 -2.78 4.37 24.20
CA ILE A 9 -2.61 3.83 22.87
C ILE A 9 -3.98 3.51 22.26
N LYS A 10 -4.32 4.17 21.18
CA LYS A 10 -5.59 3.96 20.48
C LYS A 10 -5.72 2.53 19.98
N THR A 11 -6.71 1.82 20.49
CA THR A 11 -6.91 0.40 20.23
C THR A 11 -8.39 0.08 20.13
N TYR A 12 -8.76 -0.67 19.10
CA TYR A 12 -10.09 -1.20 18.94
C TYR A 12 -10.13 -2.66 19.40
N LYS A 13 -11.06 -2.97 20.31
CA LYS A 13 -11.35 -4.32 20.78
C LYS A 13 -12.38 -4.99 19.88
N ASP A 14 -12.22 -6.29 19.69
CA ASP A 14 -13.17 -7.12 18.92
C ASP A 14 -13.51 -6.51 17.55
N TYR A 15 -12.43 -6.05 16.87
CA TYR A 15 -12.54 -5.33 15.59
C TYR A 15 -12.91 -6.29 14.45
N LYS A 16 -14.11 -6.14 13.90
CA LYS A 16 -14.57 -6.91 12.74
C LYS A 16 -13.84 -6.48 11.48
N ILE A 17 -12.83 -7.24 11.07
CA ILE A 17 -11.97 -6.88 9.94
C ILE A 17 -12.71 -6.91 8.60
N SER A 18 -13.75 -7.74 8.46
CA SER A 18 -14.59 -7.80 7.27
C SER A 18 -15.20 -6.45 6.89
N SER A 19 -15.45 -5.57 7.86
CA SER A 19 -15.99 -4.23 7.58
C SER A 19 -14.98 -3.32 6.85
N LYS A 20 -13.68 -3.59 6.97
CA LYS A 20 -12.58 -2.77 6.43
C LYS A 20 -11.80 -3.46 5.32
N SER A 21 -11.74 -4.80 5.30
CA SER A 21 -11.06 -5.53 4.24
C SER A 21 -11.73 -5.28 2.87
N TRP A 22 -10.93 -5.23 1.83
CA TRP A 22 -11.45 -5.10 0.46
C TRP A 22 -12.23 -6.34 0.02
N LEU A 23 -11.82 -7.51 0.52
CA LEU A 23 -12.54 -8.77 0.29
C LEU A 23 -13.88 -8.85 1.02
N LYS A 24 -14.14 -7.94 2.00
CA LYS A 24 -15.32 -7.99 2.89
C LYS A 24 -15.45 -9.32 3.67
N ALA A 25 -14.34 -10.02 3.83
CA ALA A 25 -14.21 -11.26 4.58
C ALA A 25 -13.14 -11.12 5.67
N GLY A 26 -13.14 -12.04 6.63
CA GLY A 26 -12.23 -12.09 7.76
C GLY A 26 -12.94 -11.96 9.10
N GLY A 27 -12.31 -12.51 10.13
CA GLY A 27 -12.85 -12.63 11.48
C GLY A 27 -12.75 -11.38 12.34
N THR A 28 -12.69 -11.59 13.64
CA THR A 28 -12.66 -10.56 14.68
C THR A 28 -11.28 -10.47 15.30
N ILE A 29 -10.63 -9.33 15.20
CA ILE A 29 -9.31 -9.06 15.77
C ILE A 29 -9.48 -8.55 17.20
N LYS A 30 -8.93 -9.28 18.17
CA LYS A 30 -9.07 -8.93 19.60
C LYS A 30 -8.39 -7.61 19.96
N ASN A 31 -7.27 -7.27 19.32
CA ASN A 31 -6.55 -6.01 19.53
C ASN A 31 -6.10 -5.44 18.19
N PHE A 32 -6.83 -4.47 17.67
CA PHE A 32 -6.46 -3.70 16.49
C PHE A 32 -5.90 -2.35 16.94
N ILE A 33 -4.58 -2.18 16.86
CA ILE A 33 -3.83 -1.07 17.45
C ILE A 33 -3.54 -0.04 16.37
N THR A 34 -3.89 1.23 16.63
CA THR A 34 -3.75 2.32 15.66
C THR A 34 -2.97 3.48 16.28
N PRO A 35 -1.62 3.38 16.34
CA PRO A 35 -0.79 4.44 16.88
C PRO A 35 -1.00 5.75 16.13
N GLU A 36 -0.82 6.86 16.84
CA GLU A 36 -0.96 8.22 16.28
C GLU A 36 0.40 8.93 16.18
N SER A 37 1.44 8.36 16.80
CA SER A 37 2.80 8.92 16.80
C SER A 37 3.88 7.85 16.68
N ILE A 38 5.11 8.29 16.34
CA ILE A 38 6.30 7.41 16.32
C ILE A 38 6.58 6.90 17.75
N GLU A 39 6.37 7.71 18.77
CA GLU A 39 6.57 7.31 20.16
C GLU A 39 5.58 6.21 20.58
N ASP A 40 4.33 6.27 20.11
CA ASP A 40 3.38 5.18 20.32
C ASP A 40 3.87 3.89 19.67
N CYS A 41 4.37 3.97 18.44
CA CYS A 41 4.94 2.83 17.74
C CYS A 41 6.10 2.20 18.53
N LYS A 42 7.03 3.01 19.04
CA LYS A 42 8.16 2.54 19.86
C LYS A 42 7.68 1.86 21.13
N LYS A 43 6.75 2.50 21.87
CA LYS A 43 6.17 1.93 23.10
C LYS A 43 5.52 0.57 22.81
N ILE A 44 4.70 0.48 21.77
CA ILE A 44 4.03 -0.76 21.36
C ILE A 44 5.04 -1.86 21.06
N LEU A 45 6.03 -1.60 20.19
CA LEU A 45 7.03 -2.60 19.81
C LEU A 45 7.83 -3.09 21.01
N LYS A 46 8.28 -2.16 21.90
CA LYS A 46 8.98 -2.51 23.13
C LYS A 46 8.13 -3.40 24.04
N PHE A 47 6.85 -3.05 24.25
CA PHE A 47 5.93 -3.85 25.07
C PHE A 47 5.72 -5.24 24.46
N LEU A 48 5.44 -5.35 23.17
CA LEU A 48 5.21 -6.62 22.48
C LEU A 48 6.44 -7.52 22.55
N LYS A 49 7.65 -6.95 22.35
CA LYS A 49 8.91 -7.66 22.48
C LYS A 49 9.16 -8.14 23.92
N GLN A 50 9.03 -7.29 24.90
CA GLN A 50 9.27 -7.64 26.32
C GLN A 50 8.36 -8.76 26.82
N ASN A 51 7.15 -8.85 26.26
CA ASN A 51 6.17 -9.88 26.62
C ASN A 51 6.16 -11.07 25.64
N ASN A 52 7.11 -11.12 24.69
CA ASN A 52 7.19 -12.16 23.65
C ASN A 52 5.88 -12.36 22.87
N ILE A 53 5.18 -11.27 22.58
CA ILE A 53 3.89 -11.27 21.88
C ILE A 53 4.13 -11.13 20.37
N LYS A 54 3.72 -12.13 19.59
CA LYS A 54 3.70 -12.04 18.12
C LYS A 54 2.65 -11.02 17.67
N PHE A 55 2.93 -10.30 16.59
CA PHE A 55 2.03 -9.30 16.01
C PHE A 55 2.14 -9.27 14.49
N TYR A 56 1.17 -8.64 13.83
CA TYR A 56 1.23 -8.33 12.40
C TYR A 56 1.11 -6.84 12.15
N ILE A 57 1.75 -6.37 11.09
CA ILE A 57 1.64 -5.01 10.59
C ILE A 57 0.80 -5.06 9.31
N LEU A 58 -0.32 -4.34 9.28
CA LEU A 58 -1.20 -4.29 8.12
C LEU A 58 -1.39 -2.85 7.64
N GLY A 59 -1.35 -2.66 6.32
CA GLY A 59 -1.78 -1.42 5.67
C GLY A 59 -3.30 -1.37 5.49
N ASN A 60 -3.77 -0.96 4.29
CA ASN A 60 -5.21 -0.79 3.99
C ASN A 60 -5.98 -2.10 3.75
N ILE A 61 -5.42 -3.24 4.11
CA ILE A 61 -6.10 -4.56 4.08
C ILE A 61 -6.70 -4.87 2.70
N SER A 62 -5.96 -4.54 1.65
CA SER A 62 -6.41 -4.66 0.26
C SER A 62 -5.70 -5.75 -0.54
N ASN A 63 -4.67 -6.39 0.03
CA ASN A 63 -3.84 -7.41 -0.64
C ASN A 63 -3.55 -8.59 0.28
N ILE A 64 -4.46 -8.90 1.20
CA ILE A 64 -4.33 -9.99 2.17
C ILE A 64 -5.67 -10.70 2.35
N ILE A 65 -5.60 -12.00 2.65
CA ILE A 65 -6.72 -12.82 3.06
C ILE A 65 -6.57 -13.09 4.55
N ILE A 66 -7.60 -12.76 5.31
CA ILE A 66 -7.65 -12.95 6.75
C ILE A 66 -8.70 -14.03 7.05
N ARG A 67 -8.32 -15.04 7.83
CA ARG A 67 -9.22 -16.13 8.22
C ARG A 67 -10.42 -15.63 9.02
N ASP A 68 -11.47 -16.39 9.02
CA ASP A 68 -12.63 -16.19 9.92
C ASP A 68 -12.30 -16.59 11.37
N GLY A 69 -13.25 -16.33 12.26
CA GLY A 69 -13.13 -16.59 13.69
C GLY A 69 -12.37 -15.50 14.46
N GLU A 70 -11.97 -15.82 15.67
CA GLU A 70 -11.26 -14.90 16.55
C GLU A 70 -9.76 -14.90 16.25
N ILE A 71 -9.15 -13.71 16.21
CA ILE A 71 -7.73 -13.47 15.96
C ILE A 71 -7.14 -12.78 17.20
N PHE A 72 -6.40 -13.54 17.99
CA PHE A 72 -5.79 -13.08 19.22
C PHE A 72 -4.47 -12.33 19.00
N THR A 73 -3.80 -12.62 17.88
CA THR A 73 -2.56 -11.91 17.51
C THR A 73 -2.86 -10.43 17.27
N PRO A 74 -2.20 -9.51 18.00
CA PRO A 74 -2.38 -8.07 17.80
C PRO A 74 -2.01 -7.63 16.39
N ILE A 75 -2.75 -6.66 15.87
CA ILE A 75 -2.49 -6.05 14.57
C ILE A 75 -2.20 -4.57 14.77
N ILE A 76 -1.08 -4.11 14.20
CA ILE A 76 -0.69 -2.70 14.17
C ILE A 76 -1.06 -2.14 12.78
N ASN A 77 -1.77 -1.00 12.79
CA ASN A 77 -2.18 -0.32 11.56
C ASN A 77 -1.93 1.18 11.66
N LEU A 78 -1.21 1.76 10.71
CA LEU A 78 -0.76 3.16 10.74
C LEU A 78 -1.70 4.14 10.04
N HIS A 79 -2.97 3.83 9.81
CA HIS A 79 -3.87 4.70 9.04
C HIS A 79 -4.03 6.12 9.63
N ASN A 80 -3.85 6.29 10.94
CA ASN A 80 -3.87 7.61 11.58
C ASN A 80 -2.62 8.45 11.26
N MET A 81 -1.51 7.79 10.92
CA MET A 81 -0.28 8.45 10.49
C MET A 81 -0.30 8.60 8.96
N SER A 82 -0.99 9.59 8.43
CA SER A 82 -1.31 9.72 7.00
C SER A 82 -1.06 11.12 6.42
N ASN A 83 0.12 11.68 6.69
CA ASN A 83 0.51 13.02 6.24
C ASN A 83 1.45 12.99 5.05
N ILE A 84 1.45 14.08 4.26
CA ILE A 84 2.43 14.41 3.23
C ILE A 84 3.00 15.77 3.60
N ASN A 85 4.27 15.79 3.99
CA ASN A 85 5.02 17.02 4.22
C ASN A 85 5.88 17.30 2.99
N GLU A 86 5.81 18.52 2.48
CA GLU A 86 6.57 18.94 1.32
C GLU A 86 7.56 20.06 1.65
N LYS A 87 8.68 20.05 0.93
CA LYS A 87 9.68 21.11 0.97
C LYS A 87 10.20 21.33 -0.44
N GLU A 88 9.99 22.53 -0.98
CA GLU A 88 10.57 22.93 -2.25
C GLU A 88 12.08 23.17 -2.10
N GLU A 89 12.83 22.74 -3.11
CA GLU A 89 14.25 22.96 -3.25
C GLU A 89 14.59 23.52 -4.64
N ASN A 90 15.81 24.02 -4.83
CA ASN A 90 16.21 24.70 -6.07
C ASN A 90 16.02 23.83 -7.32
N ASP A 91 16.21 22.51 -7.22
CA ASP A 91 16.17 21.56 -8.34
C ASP A 91 14.98 20.57 -8.30
N GLY A 92 14.11 20.67 -7.28
CA GLY A 92 13.00 19.75 -7.14
C GLY A 92 12.14 19.94 -5.91
N LEU A 93 11.41 18.89 -5.60
CA LEU A 93 10.47 18.80 -4.48
C LEU A 93 10.82 17.59 -3.61
N ASN A 94 11.12 17.84 -2.34
CA ASN A 94 11.20 16.80 -1.33
C ASN A 94 9.82 16.55 -0.71
N LEU A 95 9.47 15.28 -0.56
CA LEU A 95 8.26 14.84 0.14
C LEU A 95 8.62 13.84 1.21
N LYS A 96 8.21 14.08 2.45
CA LYS A 96 8.19 13.07 3.52
C LYS A 96 6.76 12.61 3.72
N VAL A 97 6.50 11.35 3.41
CA VAL A 97 5.15 10.77 3.36
C VAL A 97 5.02 9.67 4.41
N ASN A 98 4.05 9.82 5.32
CA ASN A 98 3.78 8.80 6.32
C ASN A 98 3.26 7.49 5.70
N ALA A 99 3.64 6.36 6.28
CA ALA A 99 3.31 5.02 5.78
C ALA A 99 1.81 4.73 5.68
N GLY A 100 0.98 5.34 6.53
CA GLY A 100 -0.48 5.22 6.51
C GLY A 100 -1.17 6.04 5.41
N THR A 101 -0.46 6.92 4.72
CA THR A 101 -1.03 7.72 3.61
C THR A 101 -1.50 6.81 2.49
N SER A 102 -2.74 7.01 1.99
CA SER A 102 -3.24 6.19 0.89
C SER A 102 -2.49 6.49 -0.42
N MET A 103 -2.25 5.47 -1.24
CA MET A 103 -1.61 5.61 -2.54
C MET A 103 -2.40 6.52 -3.48
N THR A 104 -3.72 6.50 -3.39
CA THR A 104 -4.59 7.42 -4.14
C THR A 104 -4.40 8.87 -3.70
N LYS A 105 -4.26 9.14 -2.38
CA LYS A 105 -3.98 10.50 -1.86
C LYS A 105 -2.63 10.99 -2.38
N PHE A 106 -1.60 10.15 -2.31
CA PHE A 106 -0.26 10.46 -2.81
C PHE A 106 -0.26 10.71 -4.33
N SER A 107 -0.87 9.81 -5.12
CA SER A 107 -0.97 9.96 -6.58
C SER A 107 -1.66 11.28 -6.96
N LYS A 108 -2.82 11.58 -6.36
CA LYS A 108 -3.56 12.83 -6.59
C LYS A 108 -2.74 14.05 -6.21
N PHE A 109 -2.03 14.00 -5.08
CA PHE A 109 -1.17 15.10 -4.62
C PHE A 109 -0.10 15.44 -5.67
N ILE A 110 0.62 14.44 -6.16
CA ILE A 110 1.66 14.56 -7.18
C ILE A 110 1.09 15.08 -8.51
N THR A 111 0.01 14.45 -8.99
CA THR A 111 -0.63 14.78 -10.25
C THR A 111 -1.19 16.21 -10.26
N ASN A 112 -1.75 16.68 -9.14
CA ASN A 112 -2.27 18.06 -9.00
C ASN A 112 -1.17 19.12 -9.05
N LYS A 113 0.08 18.75 -8.82
CA LYS A 113 1.25 19.63 -8.99
C LYS A 113 1.81 19.61 -10.42
N GLY A 114 1.19 18.89 -11.35
CA GLY A 114 1.71 18.75 -12.71
C GLY A 114 2.93 17.84 -12.79
N ILE A 115 3.09 16.89 -11.87
CA ILE A 115 4.21 15.96 -11.85
C ILE A 115 3.76 14.62 -12.44
N THR A 116 4.45 14.14 -13.46
CA THR A 116 4.17 12.86 -14.14
C THR A 116 4.82 11.68 -13.39
N GLY A 117 4.43 10.44 -13.72
CA GLY A 117 5.04 9.20 -13.22
C GLY A 117 4.24 8.47 -12.14
N CYS A 118 3.36 9.16 -11.42
CA CYS A 118 2.56 8.57 -10.32
C CYS A 118 1.06 8.42 -10.66
N GLU A 119 0.62 8.75 -11.87
CA GLU A 119 -0.81 8.73 -12.25
C GLU A 119 -1.42 7.34 -12.14
N GLY A 120 -0.65 6.29 -12.45
CA GLY A 120 -1.10 4.90 -12.38
C GLY A 120 -1.30 4.36 -10.97
N LEU A 121 -0.83 5.07 -9.94
CA LEU A 121 -1.06 4.70 -8.54
C LEU A 121 -2.48 5.04 -8.06
N VAL A 122 -3.19 5.92 -8.78
CA VAL A 122 -4.60 6.24 -8.48
C VAL A 122 -5.46 4.97 -8.55
N GLY A 123 -6.30 4.78 -7.54
CA GLY A 123 -7.18 3.59 -7.48
C GLY A 123 -6.49 2.29 -7.04
N ILE A 124 -5.20 2.31 -6.66
CA ILE A 124 -4.61 1.22 -5.87
C ILE A 124 -5.08 1.41 -4.42
N PRO A 125 -5.84 0.45 -3.86
CA PRO A 125 -6.45 0.62 -2.54
C PRO A 125 -5.48 0.33 -1.39
N GLY A 126 -4.22 0.72 -1.53
CA GLY A 126 -3.14 0.50 -0.58
C GLY A 126 -2.74 1.76 0.18
N SER A 127 -1.92 1.59 1.22
CA SER A 127 -1.15 2.66 1.86
C SER A 127 0.27 2.73 1.28
N ILE A 128 0.97 3.84 1.49
CA ILE A 128 2.37 4.00 1.07
C ILE A 128 3.25 2.91 1.69
N GLY A 129 3.13 2.65 3.00
CA GLY A 129 3.90 1.59 3.64
C GLY A 129 3.63 0.21 3.02
N GLY A 130 2.35 -0.18 2.86
CA GLY A 130 1.98 -1.44 2.20
C GLY A 130 2.40 -1.48 0.72
N GLY A 131 2.36 -0.32 0.05
CA GLY A 131 2.85 -0.17 -1.32
C GLY A 131 4.35 -0.41 -1.44
N ILE A 132 5.16 0.09 -0.49
CA ILE A 132 6.62 -0.13 -0.45
C ILE A 132 6.95 -1.59 -0.15
N VAL A 133 6.26 -2.22 0.82
CA VAL A 133 6.42 -3.66 1.12
C VAL A 133 6.26 -4.50 -0.15
N MET A 134 5.29 -4.18 -0.99
CA MET A 134 4.97 -4.92 -2.22
C MET A 134 5.59 -4.32 -3.48
N ASN A 135 6.37 -3.25 -3.39
CA ASN A 135 6.80 -2.45 -4.54
C ASN A 135 5.64 -2.27 -5.55
N ALA A 136 4.54 -1.73 -5.04
CA ALA A 136 3.28 -1.68 -5.77
C ALA A 136 3.36 -0.74 -6.97
N GLY A 137 2.84 -1.21 -8.09
CA GLY A 137 2.79 -0.41 -9.31
C GLY A 137 1.64 -0.85 -10.22
N SER A 138 1.21 0.06 -11.07
CA SER A 138 0.13 -0.15 -12.03
C SER A 138 0.17 0.91 -13.13
N TYR A 139 -0.26 0.56 -14.34
CA TYR A 139 -0.35 1.47 -15.50
C TYR A 139 0.95 2.29 -15.73
N GLY A 140 2.10 1.63 -15.64
CA GLY A 140 3.41 2.25 -15.87
C GLY A 140 3.94 3.10 -14.73
N SER A 141 3.22 3.22 -13.61
CA SER A 141 3.68 3.89 -12.39
C SER A 141 4.08 2.88 -11.32
N CYS A 142 5.08 3.23 -10.49
CA CYS A 142 5.50 2.44 -9.34
C CYS A 142 5.64 3.33 -8.11
N VAL A 143 5.34 2.81 -6.91
CA VAL A 143 5.50 3.56 -5.66
C VAL A 143 6.95 3.97 -5.42
N SER A 144 7.89 3.20 -5.93
CA SER A 144 9.32 3.47 -5.83
C SER A 144 9.87 4.42 -6.91
N GLU A 145 9.03 5.02 -7.77
CA GLU A 145 9.48 5.89 -8.87
C GLU A 145 10.42 6.99 -8.38
N TYR A 146 9.98 7.78 -7.43
CA TYR A 146 10.71 8.91 -6.86
C TYR A 146 11.23 8.63 -5.45
N LEU A 147 11.18 7.37 -5.00
CA LEU A 147 11.60 6.97 -3.66
C LEU A 147 13.11 7.17 -3.49
N VAL A 148 13.51 7.82 -2.42
CA VAL A 148 14.88 8.07 -2.00
C VAL A 148 15.27 7.17 -0.83
N SER A 149 14.45 7.17 0.22
CA SER A 149 14.71 6.42 1.45
C SER A 149 13.41 6.02 2.16
N VAL A 150 13.54 5.07 3.07
CA VAL A 150 12.44 4.62 3.95
C VAL A 150 12.95 4.62 5.37
N GLU A 151 12.22 5.30 6.25
CA GLU A 151 12.44 5.28 7.70
C GLU A 151 11.47 4.29 8.34
N CYS A 152 11.98 3.42 9.18
CA CYS A 152 11.22 2.38 9.85
C CYS A 152 11.71 2.12 11.28
N LEU A 153 10.93 1.41 12.07
CA LEU A 153 11.36 0.81 13.32
C LEU A 153 11.65 -0.67 13.10
N ASN A 154 12.77 -1.15 13.66
CA ASN A 154 12.98 -2.59 13.80
C ASN A 154 12.11 -3.14 14.96
N ILE A 155 12.14 -4.44 15.17
CA ILE A 155 11.36 -5.09 16.26
C ILE A 155 11.79 -4.65 17.66
N ASP A 156 12.95 -4.00 17.79
CA ASP A 156 13.47 -3.44 19.05
C ASP A 156 12.95 -2.01 19.33
N GLY A 157 12.23 -1.43 18.37
CA GLY A 157 11.77 -0.05 18.44
C GLY A 157 12.85 0.98 18.08
N GLU A 158 13.97 0.55 17.49
CA GLU A 158 15.03 1.45 17.00
C GLU A 158 14.73 1.94 15.61
N ILE A 159 15.00 3.22 15.37
CA ILE A 159 14.87 3.84 14.06
C ILE A 159 15.98 3.30 13.15
N LYS A 160 15.57 2.83 11.98
CA LYS A 160 16.47 2.45 10.87
C LYS A 160 16.04 3.23 9.62
N SER A 161 17.02 3.63 8.83
CA SER A 161 16.80 4.27 7.53
C SER A 161 17.50 3.46 6.44
N PHE A 162 16.78 3.18 5.37
CA PHE A 162 17.30 2.47 4.21
C PHE A 162 17.18 3.35 2.96
N ARG A 163 18.25 3.49 2.20
CA ARG A 163 18.22 4.11 0.88
C ARG A 163 17.53 3.18 -0.12
N LYS A 164 16.99 3.72 -1.20
CA LYS A 164 16.28 2.95 -2.24
C LYS A 164 17.07 1.73 -2.75
N ASN A 165 18.38 1.85 -2.95
CA ASN A 165 19.24 0.76 -3.43
C ASN A 165 19.41 -0.38 -2.41
N GLU A 166 19.17 -0.14 -1.12
CA GLU A 166 19.26 -1.14 -0.05
C GLU A 166 17.95 -1.95 0.10
N LEU A 167 16.86 -1.51 -0.54
CA LEU A 167 15.52 -2.09 -0.38
C LEU A 167 15.29 -3.37 -1.20
N ASN A 168 16.24 -3.78 -2.06
CA ASN A 168 16.11 -4.93 -2.96
C ASN A 168 14.75 -4.98 -3.69
N LEU A 169 14.35 -3.82 -4.23
CA LEU A 169 13.07 -3.66 -4.91
C LEU A 169 13.06 -4.40 -6.25
N ASP A 170 12.11 -5.31 -6.40
CA ASP A 170 11.82 -6.00 -7.66
C ASP A 170 10.29 -6.12 -7.81
N PHE A 171 9.82 -6.81 -8.85
CA PHE A 171 8.40 -7.02 -9.08
C PHE A 171 7.73 -7.70 -7.88
N ARG A 172 6.89 -6.96 -7.17
CA ARG A 172 6.18 -7.40 -5.96
C ARG A 172 7.12 -7.85 -4.83
N LYS A 173 8.30 -7.23 -4.72
CA LYS A 173 9.34 -7.62 -3.75
C LYS A 173 10.00 -6.42 -3.10
N SER A 174 10.32 -6.55 -1.80
CA SER A 174 11.20 -5.66 -1.03
C SER A 174 11.77 -6.42 0.19
N ILE A 175 12.74 -5.80 0.89
CA ILE A 175 13.28 -6.35 2.15
C ILE A 175 12.24 -6.38 3.28
N PHE A 176 11.14 -5.63 3.17
CA PHE A 176 10.14 -5.47 4.23
C PHE A 176 9.12 -6.62 4.32
N GLN A 177 9.16 -7.60 3.42
CA GLN A 177 8.19 -8.71 3.41
C GLN A 177 8.36 -9.68 4.59
N ASN A 178 9.50 -9.68 5.27
CA ASN A 178 9.79 -10.57 6.39
C ASN A 178 9.22 -10.07 7.75
N ASN A 179 8.42 -9.01 7.75
CA ASN A 179 7.75 -8.45 8.93
C ASN A 179 8.68 -8.01 10.08
N ASN A 180 9.95 -7.72 9.78
CA ASN A 180 10.94 -7.31 10.79
C ASN A 180 10.98 -5.78 11.00
N TYR A 181 10.22 -5.03 10.22
CA TYR A 181 10.23 -3.58 10.21
C TYR A 181 8.83 -3.00 10.14
N LEU A 182 8.57 -1.99 10.95
CA LEU A 182 7.40 -1.13 10.87
C LEU A 182 7.78 0.15 10.10
N ILE A 183 7.39 0.25 8.82
CA ILE A 183 7.64 1.46 8.01
C ILE A 183 6.87 2.63 8.60
N LEU A 184 7.58 3.72 8.90
CA LEU A 184 7.03 4.97 9.45
C LEU A 184 6.79 6.00 8.35
N ASN A 185 7.83 6.28 7.56
CA ASN A 185 7.87 7.30 6.54
C ASN A 185 8.62 6.82 5.30
N ALA A 186 8.30 7.42 4.18
CA ALA A 186 9.07 7.33 2.95
C ALA A 186 9.43 8.73 2.47
N ASP A 187 10.68 8.94 2.08
CA ASP A 187 11.17 10.16 1.49
C ASP A 187 11.21 10.01 -0.03
N PHE A 188 10.67 10.99 -0.73
CA PHE A 188 10.65 11.05 -2.19
C PHE A 188 11.32 12.33 -2.64
N PHE A 189 12.06 12.27 -3.74
CA PHE A 189 12.60 13.44 -4.39
C PHE A 189 12.17 13.49 -5.87
N ILE A 190 11.62 14.62 -6.28
CA ILE A 190 11.08 14.81 -7.63
C ILE A 190 11.77 15.99 -8.27
N HIS A 191 12.62 15.72 -9.27
CA HIS A 191 13.30 16.76 -10.02
C HIS A 191 12.34 17.64 -10.83
N LYS A 192 12.66 18.93 -11.01
CA LYS A 192 11.87 19.88 -11.83
C LYS A 192 11.62 19.40 -13.26
N LYS A 193 12.53 18.61 -13.84
CA LYS A 193 12.35 18.02 -15.19
C LYS A 193 11.12 17.10 -15.32
N ASN A 194 10.60 16.61 -14.20
CA ASN A 194 9.40 15.75 -14.15
C ASN A 194 8.11 16.55 -14.08
N TYR A 195 8.20 17.88 -14.01
CA TYR A 195 7.03 18.76 -14.06
C TYR A 195 6.61 18.95 -15.53
N VAL A 196 5.33 18.84 -15.73
CA VAL A 196 4.68 19.07 -17.02
C VAL A 196 3.44 19.93 -16.80
N GLU A 197 2.74 20.28 -17.87
CA GLU A 197 1.48 20.97 -17.73
C GLU A 197 0.47 20.14 -16.88
N LYS A 198 -0.11 20.76 -15.85
CA LYS A 198 -1.04 20.11 -14.90
C LYS A 198 -2.20 19.40 -15.62
N ASN A 199 -2.76 20.03 -16.67
CA ASN A 199 -3.87 19.45 -17.42
C ASN A 199 -3.49 18.10 -18.08
N LYS A 200 -2.23 17.95 -18.49
CA LYS A 200 -1.72 16.72 -19.09
C LYS A 200 -1.69 15.56 -18.09
N THR A 201 -1.20 15.81 -16.86
CA THR A 201 -1.18 14.79 -15.81
C THR A 201 -2.57 14.43 -15.33
N LEU A 202 -3.46 15.41 -15.17
CA LEU A 202 -4.85 15.19 -14.80
C LEU A 202 -5.60 14.38 -15.85
N LYS A 203 -5.41 14.70 -17.14
CA LYS A 203 -6.01 13.95 -18.25
C LYS A 203 -5.59 12.48 -18.20
N LYS A 204 -4.28 12.22 -18.10
CA LYS A 204 -3.73 10.85 -17.98
C LYS A 204 -4.27 10.10 -16.76
N MET A 205 -4.34 10.75 -15.59
CA MET A 205 -4.92 10.16 -14.39
C MET A 205 -6.40 9.79 -14.61
N ASN A 206 -7.19 10.68 -15.22
CA ASN A 206 -8.61 10.44 -15.49
C ASN A 206 -8.82 9.30 -16.49
N GLU A 207 -7.99 9.20 -17.54
CA GLU A 207 -8.00 8.08 -18.48
C GLU A 207 -7.76 6.76 -17.74
N ILE A 208 -6.78 6.69 -16.83
CA ILE A 208 -6.52 5.49 -16.03
C ILE A 208 -7.71 5.16 -15.10
N VAL A 209 -8.31 6.16 -14.47
CA VAL A 209 -9.53 5.96 -13.66
C VAL A 209 -10.66 5.40 -14.49
N ASN A 210 -10.88 5.92 -15.71
CA ASN A 210 -11.90 5.43 -16.63
C ASN A 210 -11.64 3.98 -17.07
N ILE A 211 -10.38 3.65 -17.41
CA ILE A 211 -10.00 2.27 -17.76
C ILE A 211 -10.30 1.34 -16.58
N ARG A 212 -9.87 1.69 -15.36
CA ARG A 212 -10.16 0.90 -14.16
C ARG A 212 -11.67 0.72 -13.94
N THR A 213 -12.43 1.81 -14.13
CA THR A 213 -13.88 1.81 -13.96
C THR A 213 -14.58 0.84 -14.92
N ASN A 214 -14.08 0.75 -16.14
CA ASN A 214 -14.69 -0.06 -17.19
C ASN A 214 -14.18 -1.50 -17.27
N THR A 215 -13.03 -1.81 -16.63
CA THR A 215 -12.39 -3.12 -16.76
C THR A 215 -12.28 -3.91 -15.44
N GLN A 216 -12.42 -3.24 -14.30
CA GLN A 216 -12.30 -3.90 -12.99
C GLN A 216 -13.68 -4.17 -12.40
N GLU A 217 -13.84 -5.36 -11.79
CA GLU A 217 -15.03 -5.70 -11.03
C GLU A 217 -15.22 -4.75 -9.84
N LYS A 218 -16.41 -4.15 -9.74
CA LYS A 218 -16.75 -3.19 -8.68
C LYS A 218 -17.93 -3.61 -7.83
N LYS A 219 -18.75 -4.51 -8.35
CA LYS A 219 -19.98 -4.94 -7.67
C LYS A 219 -19.67 -5.93 -6.55
N LEU A 220 -18.65 -6.75 -6.73
CA LEU A 220 -18.26 -7.78 -5.78
C LEU A 220 -16.97 -7.42 -5.06
N PRO A 221 -16.85 -7.77 -3.76
CA PRO A 221 -15.60 -7.67 -3.03
C PRO A 221 -14.50 -8.49 -3.70
N ASN A 222 -13.29 -7.93 -3.84
CA ASN A 222 -12.17 -8.62 -4.48
C ASN A 222 -10.82 -8.16 -3.91
N LEU A 223 -9.76 -8.87 -4.24
CA LEU A 223 -8.37 -8.56 -3.85
C LEU A 223 -7.53 -8.08 -5.05
N GLY A 224 -8.14 -7.80 -6.20
CA GLY A 224 -7.40 -7.54 -7.44
C GLY A 224 -6.69 -8.79 -7.95
N SER A 225 -5.51 -8.60 -8.56
CA SER A 225 -4.73 -9.73 -9.10
C SER A 225 -4.07 -10.52 -7.98
N ILE A 226 -4.47 -11.77 -7.80
CA ILE A 226 -3.95 -12.69 -6.79
C ILE A 226 -2.59 -13.26 -7.20
N PHE A 227 -2.38 -13.50 -8.50
CA PHE A 227 -1.15 -14.08 -9.03
C PHE A 227 -0.20 -13.01 -9.56
N ALA A 228 1.07 -13.10 -9.19
CA ALA A 228 2.15 -12.30 -9.75
C ALA A 228 2.65 -12.97 -11.05
N THR A 229 2.27 -12.42 -12.20
CA THR A 229 2.67 -12.96 -13.49
C THR A 229 3.58 -11.96 -14.21
N LYS A 230 4.85 -12.29 -14.41
CA LYS A 230 5.85 -11.44 -15.12
C LYS A 230 5.57 -11.54 -16.59
N ASN A 231 5.01 -11.87 -17.40
CA ASN A 231 4.86 -11.90 -18.86
C ASN A 231 3.70 -12.75 -19.39
N LEU A 232 2.84 -13.28 -18.51
CA LEU A 232 1.77 -14.19 -18.89
C LEU A 232 0.93 -13.64 -20.07
N TYR A 233 0.61 -12.34 -20.04
CA TYR A 233 -0.18 -11.72 -21.11
C TYR A 233 0.59 -11.50 -22.42
N LYS A 234 1.93 -11.36 -22.38
CA LYS A 234 2.75 -11.27 -23.60
C LYS A 234 2.95 -12.65 -24.21
N ASP A 235 3.22 -13.66 -23.38
CA ASP A 235 3.44 -15.03 -23.82
C ASP A 235 2.15 -15.71 -24.30
N LEU A 236 1.02 -15.37 -23.70
CA LEU A 236 -0.29 -15.88 -24.10
C LEU A 236 -0.81 -15.23 -25.38
N LYS A 237 -0.48 -13.95 -25.66
CA LYS A 237 -0.80 -13.31 -26.95
C LYS A 237 0.01 -13.89 -28.11
N SER A 238 1.19 -14.44 -27.86
CA SER A 238 2.11 -14.91 -28.91
C SER A 238 1.92 -16.37 -29.32
N LYS A 239 1.22 -17.21 -28.54
CA LYS A 239 1.33 -18.67 -28.68
C LYS A 239 0.06 -19.46 -28.94
N ASN A 240 -1.17 -18.92 -28.91
CA ASN A 240 -2.33 -19.78 -29.22
C ASN A 240 -3.62 -19.04 -29.56
N ILE A 241 -4.12 -19.31 -30.76
CA ILE A 241 -5.47 -18.93 -31.26
C ILE A 241 -6.57 -19.48 -30.30
N ILE A 242 -6.40 -20.68 -29.76
CA ILE A 242 -7.33 -21.35 -28.81
C ILE A 242 -7.44 -20.57 -27.51
N PHE A 243 -6.36 -20.00 -26.98
CA PHE A 243 -6.39 -19.21 -25.76
C PHE A 243 -7.06 -17.84 -25.96
N ASN A 244 -6.91 -17.23 -27.14
CA ASN A 244 -7.64 -16.01 -27.51
C ASN A 244 -9.15 -16.28 -27.56
N ILE A 245 -9.58 -17.41 -28.06
CA ILE A 245 -11.00 -17.82 -28.11
C ILE A 245 -11.53 -18.05 -26.68
N SER A 246 -10.80 -18.74 -25.80
CA SER A 246 -11.22 -18.96 -24.42
C SER A 246 -11.24 -17.67 -23.59
N TYR A 247 -10.32 -16.74 -23.83
CA TYR A 247 -10.31 -15.42 -23.21
C TYR A 247 -11.50 -14.55 -23.69
N TYR A 248 -11.83 -14.60 -24.98
CA TYR A 248 -13.01 -13.94 -25.52
C TYR A 248 -14.31 -14.58 -25.03
N LEU A 249 -14.38 -15.89 -24.94
CA LEU A 249 -15.52 -16.60 -24.35
C LEU A 249 -15.67 -16.28 -22.87
N TYR A 250 -14.57 -16.26 -22.09
CA TYR A 250 -14.60 -15.83 -20.69
C TYR A 250 -15.13 -14.39 -20.55
N LYS A 251 -14.69 -13.46 -21.40
CA LYS A 251 -15.21 -12.08 -21.42
C LYS A 251 -16.70 -12.03 -21.77
N VAL A 252 -17.15 -12.83 -22.71
CA VAL A 252 -18.58 -12.91 -23.12
C VAL A 252 -19.41 -13.53 -22.00
N PHE A 253 -18.95 -14.61 -21.36
CA PHE A 253 -19.65 -15.24 -20.24
C PHE A 253 -19.64 -14.40 -18.96
N SER A 254 -18.60 -13.62 -18.69
CA SER A 254 -18.59 -12.69 -17.54
C SER A 254 -19.52 -11.47 -17.73
N PHE A 255 -20.07 -11.27 -18.93
CA PHE A 255 -21.08 -10.25 -19.22
C PHE A 255 -22.51 -10.79 -19.12
N LEU A 256 -22.70 -12.12 -19.07
CA LEU A 256 -24.00 -12.78 -19.06
C LEU A 256 -24.42 -13.33 -17.69
N VAL A 257 -23.56 -13.21 -16.66
CA VAL A 257 -23.82 -13.53 -15.25
C VAL A 257 -23.70 -12.25 -14.42
#